data_560d0257ec1fb7ff280c0882f332fa11
#
_entry.id   560d0257ec1fb7ff280c0882f332fa11
#
_cell.length_a   1.000
_cell.length_b   1.000
_cell.length_c   1.000
_cell.angle_alpha   90.00
_cell.angle_beta   90.00
_cell.angle_gamma   90.00
#
_symmetry.space_group_name_H-M   'P 1'
#
loop_
_entity.id
_entity.type
_entity.pdbx_description
1 polymer ?
#
loop_
_entity_poly.entity_id
_entity_poly.type
_entity_poly.pdbx_seq_one_letter_code
_entity_poly.pdbx_strand_id
1 'polypeptide(L)'
;MAATGILVDAVNAIKTQLTALGLKPVTDPRNARPMSVMIELPVMTSFTYNVGDFRIPVRILAASPGNQDSGDYLLSTVDTIMNSSIAVTDARPGNANYGGQDIPTYDLTVAIAVRRN
;
A
#
# COMPACT_ATOMS: atom_id res chain seq x y z
N MET A 1 -0.93 -23.05 -3.57
CA MET A 1 -2.10 -22.85 -2.70
C MET A 1 -2.07 -21.44 -2.15
N ALA A 2 -3.19 -20.74 -2.18
CA ALA A 2 -3.27 -19.38 -1.63
C ALA A 2 -3.18 -19.43 -0.11
N ALA A 3 -2.48 -18.44 0.47
CA ALA A 3 -2.46 -18.28 1.91
C ALA A 3 -3.84 -17.86 2.42
N THR A 4 -4.17 -18.25 3.63
CA THR A 4 -5.42 -17.89 4.28
C THR A 4 -5.13 -17.38 5.69
N GLY A 5 -6.09 -16.66 6.27
CA GLY A 5 -6.00 -16.17 7.62
C GLY A 5 -6.20 -14.66 7.70
N ILE A 6 -6.18 -14.15 8.92
CA ILE A 6 -6.51 -12.76 9.21
C ILE A 6 -5.50 -11.77 8.59
N LEU A 7 -4.21 -12.14 8.55
CA LEU A 7 -3.20 -11.28 7.93
C LEU A 7 -3.42 -11.14 6.42
N VAL A 8 -3.76 -12.26 5.76
CA VAL A 8 -4.07 -12.25 4.32
C VAL A 8 -5.36 -11.47 4.08
N ASP A 9 -6.35 -11.61 4.95
CA ASP A 9 -7.61 -10.88 4.84
C ASP A 9 -7.37 -9.37 4.92
N ALA A 10 -6.47 -8.93 5.78
CA ALA A 10 -6.12 -7.52 5.92
C ALA A 10 -5.51 -6.98 4.61
N VAL A 11 -4.55 -7.72 4.03
CA VAL A 11 -3.91 -7.33 2.77
C VAL A 11 -4.94 -7.30 1.64
N ASN A 12 -5.79 -8.31 1.55
CA ASN A 12 -6.80 -8.39 0.49
C ASN A 12 -7.84 -7.28 0.60
N ALA A 13 -8.21 -6.89 1.82
CA ALA A 13 -9.15 -5.78 2.03
C ALA A 13 -8.57 -4.47 1.48
N ILE A 14 -7.30 -4.18 1.78
CA ILE A 14 -6.63 -2.98 1.27
C ILE A 14 -6.48 -3.06 -0.26
N LYS A 15 -6.09 -4.22 -0.78
CA LYS A 15 -5.97 -4.42 -2.23
C LYS A 15 -7.30 -4.14 -2.95
N THR A 16 -8.41 -4.62 -2.40
CA THR A 16 -9.74 -4.39 -2.96
C THR A 16 -10.09 -2.90 -2.93
N GLN A 17 -9.82 -2.22 -1.82
CA GLN A 17 -10.10 -0.79 -1.70
C GLN A 17 -9.28 0.04 -2.68
N LEU A 18 -7.99 -0.28 -2.85
CA LEU A 18 -7.13 0.43 -3.80
C LEU A 18 -7.57 0.18 -5.23
N THR A 19 -7.98 -1.05 -5.56
CA THR A 19 -8.50 -1.38 -6.89
C THR A 19 -9.77 -0.58 -7.19
N ALA A 20 -10.64 -0.42 -6.20
CA ALA A 20 -11.88 0.37 -6.34
C ALA A 20 -11.59 1.85 -6.63
N LEU A 21 -10.43 2.35 -6.23
CA LEU A 21 -10.01 3.74 -6.53
C LEU A 21 -9.36 3.88 -7.91
N GLY A 22 -9.29 2.81 -8.68
CA GLY A 22 -8.67 2.82 -10.01
C GLY A 22 -7.15 2.67 -9.97
N LEU A 23 -6.58 2.31 -8.83
CA LEU A 23 -5.15 2.10 -8.68
C LEU A 23 -4.77 0.66 -9.02
N LYS A 24 -3.47 0.41 -9.16
CA LYS A 24 -2.95 -0.91 -9.55
C LYS A 24 -2.13 -1.50 -8.40
N PRO A 25 -2.80 -2.10 -7.39
CA PRO A 25 -2.07 -2.68 -6.26
C PRO A 25 -1.37 -3.97 -6.65
N VAL A 26 -0.14 -4.14 -6.14
CA VAL A 26 0.63 -5.37 -6.30
C VAL A 26 1.18 -5.76 -4.92
N THR A 27 1.33 -7.06 -4.69
CA THR A 27 1.85 -7.60 -3.44
C THR A 27 3.18 -8.31 -3.61
N ASP A 28 3.54 -8.67 -4.83
CA ASP A 28 4.79 -9.35 -5.14
C ASP A 28 5.80 -8.32 -5.66
N PRO A 29 6.97 -8.16 -4.99
CA PRO A 29 7.99 -7.20 -5.46
C PRO A 29 8.43 -7.43 -6.90
N ARG A 30 8.32 -8.65 -7.42
CA ARG A 30 8.66 -8.95 -8.82
C ARG A 30 7.70 -8.29 -9.79
N ASN A 31 6.50 -7.93 -9.34
CA ASN A 31 5.48 -7.26 -10.14
C ASN A 31 5.48 -5.75 -9.95
N ALA A 32 6.40 -5.22 -9.13
CA ALA A 32 6.50 -3.77 -8.91
C ALA A 32 6.92 -3.08 -10.20
N ARG A 33 6.12 -2.12 -10.63
CA ARG A 33 6.34 -1.35 -11.87
C ARG A 33 6.12 0.12 -11.57
N PRO A 34 6.71 1.02 -12.35
CA PRO A 34 6.33 2.44 -12.26
C PRO A 34 4.82 2.60 -12.41
N MET A 35 4.27 3.53 -11.65
CA MET A 35 2.84 3.86 -11.63
C MET A 35 1.96 2.76 -11.02
N SER A 36 2.54 1.84 -10.24
CA SER A 36 1.79 0.86 -9.45
C SER A 36 1.86 1.20 -7.96
N VAL A 37 1.08 0.46 -7.16
CA VAL A 37 1.06 0.63 -5.70
C VAL A 37 1.47 -0.69 -5.07
N MET A 38 2.60 -0.69 -4.36
CA MET A 38 3.12 -1.89 -3.71
C MET A 38 2.58 -1.99 -2.28
N ILE A 39 1.89 -3.09 -2.00
CA ILE A 39 1.42 -3.40 -0.64
C ILE A 39 2.44 -4.33 0.00
N GLU A 40 3.04 -3.88 1.10
CA GLU A 40 4.04 -4.66 1.81
C GLU A 40 3.39 -5.50 2.91
N LEU A 41 4.19 -6.31 3.59
CA LEU A 41 3.68 -7.23 4.60
C LEU A 41 3.11 -6.44 5.79
N PRO A 42 1.96 -6.85 6.32
CA PRO A 42 1.33 -6.13 7.43
C PRO A 42 2.09 -6.33 8.74
N VAL A 43 2.00 -5.30 9.59
CA VAL A 43 2.48 -5.36 10.97
C VAL A 43 1.24 -5.42 11.88
N MET A 44 1.16 -6.43 12.74
CA MET A 44 0.07 -6.54 13.70
C MET A 44 0.42 -5.72 14.94
N THR A 45 -0.45 -4.79 15.31
CA THR A 45 -0.23 -3.93 16.47
C THR A 45 -0.97 -4.44 17.71
N SER A 46 -2.10 -5.13 17.54
CA SER A 46 -2.79 -5.81 18.64
C SER A 46 -3.70 -6.90 18.07
N PHE A 47 -4.01 -7.87 18.92
CA PHE A 47 -4.98 -8.92 18.60
C PHE A 47 -5.74 -9.25 19.90
N THR A 48 -7.02 -8.97 19.92
CA THR A 48 -7.87 -9.14 21.11
C THR A 48 -9.27 -9.55 20.68
N TYR A 49 -9.84 -10.59 21.30
CA TYR A 49 -11.21 -11.06 21.03
C TYR A 49 -11.45 -11.32 19.55
N ASN A 50 -10.49 -11.97 18.88
CA ASN A 50 -10.57 -12.30 17.43
C ASN A 50 -10.56 -11.07 16.52
N VAL A 51 -10.18 -9.90 17.02
CA VAL A 51 -9.97 -8.70 16.20
C VAL A 51 -8.49 -8.37 16.18
N GLY A 52 -7.92 -8.28 15.00
CA GLY A 52 -6.54 -7.86 14.82
C GLY A 52 -6.47 -6.46 14.27
N ASP A 53 -5.62 -5.63 14.89
CA ASP A 53 -5.29 -4.31 14.38
C ASP A 53 -3.96 -4.37 13.65
N PHE A 54 -3.96 -3.92 12.39
CA PHE A 54 -2.80 -4.01 11.53
C PHE A 54 -2.39 -2.65 11.00
N ARG A 55 -1.09 -2.52 10.75
CA ARG A 55 -0.51 -1.42 9.99
C ARG A 55 0.11 -2.01 8.74
N ILE A 56 -0.30 -1.52 7.58
CA ILE A 56 0.15 -2.05 6.30
C ILE A 56 0.91 -0.96 5.57
N PRO A 57 2.21 -1.17 5.30
CA PRO A 57 2.96 -0.23 4.47
C PRO A 57 2.47 -0.32 3.03
N VAL A 58 2.14 0.83 2.43
CA VAL A 58 1.70 0.94 1.05
C VAL A 58 2.61 1.94 0.36
N ARG A 59 3.33 1.50 -0.68
CA ARG A 59 4.25 2.36 -1.42
C ARG A 59 3.68 2.68 -2.78
N ILE A 60 3.50 3.97 -3.05
CA ILE A 60 3.10 4.45 -4.37
C ILE A 60 4.37 4.66 -5.17
N LEU A 61 4.48 3.96 -6.31
CA LEU A 61 5.69 3.97 -7.14
C LEU A 61 5.49 4.91 -8.31
N ALA A 62 6.42 5.83 -8.50
CA ALA A 62 6.40 6.75 -9.63
C ALA A 62 7.33 6.27 -10.73
N ALA A 63 7.31 6.95 -11.87
CA ALA A 63 8.25 6.66 -12.95
C ALA A 63 9.65 7.17 -12.60
N SER A 64 10.67 6.41 -12.97
CA SER A 64 12.07 6.80 -12.80
C SER A 64 12.59 7.40 -14.13
N PRO A 65 13.46 8.41 -14.10
CA PRO A 65 13.90 9.16 -12.92
C PRO A 65 12.81 10.08 -12.38
N GLY A 66 12.97 10.53 -11.13
CA GLY A 66 12.02 11.47 -10.53
C GLY A 66 12.05 12.80 -11.27
N ASN A 67 10.87 13.33 -11.61
CA ASN A 67 10.69 14.63 -12.21
C ASN A 67 9.38 15.22 -11.69
N GLN A 68 8.97 16.38 -12.23
CA GLN A 68 7.75 17.02 -11.76
C GLN A 68 6.50 16.18 -12.04
N ASP A 69 6.45 15.51 -13.18
CA ASP A 69 5.30 14.64 -13.52
C ASP A 69 5.20 13.47 -12.53
N SER A 70 6.34 12.90 -12.12
CA SER A 70 6.38 11.86 -11.10
C SER A 70 5.88 12.37 -9.76
N GLY A 71 6.33 13.57 -9.37
CA GLY A 71 5.88 14.23 -8.15
C GLY A 71 4.38 14.49 -8.17
N ASP A 72 3.86 15.00 -9.27
CA ASP A 72 2.43 15.28 -9.44
C ASP A 72 1.62 13.97 -9.34
N TYR A 73 2.10 12.89 -9.95
CA TYR A 73 1.45 11.59 -9.85
C TYR A 73 1.40 11.12 -8.40
N LEU A 74 2.53 11.21 -7.68
CA LEU A 74 2.59 10.77 -6.28
C LEU A 74 1.61 11.56 -5.42
N LEU A 75 1.60 12.88 -5.55
CA LEU A 75 0.73 13.74 -4.75
C LEU A 75 -0.75 13.49 -5.07
N SER A 76 -1.09 13.36 -6.35
CA SER A 76 -2.46 13.08 -6.77
C SER A 76 -2.95 11.74 -6.26
N THR A 77 -2.10 10.71 -6.30
CA THR A 77 -2.45 9.37 -5.84
C THR A 77 -2.63 9.34 -4.33
N VAL A 78 -1.74 10.02 -3.58
CA VAL A 78 -1.89 10.15 -2.12
C VAL A 78 -3.20 10.84 -1.78
N ASP A 79 -3.53 11.92 -2.46
CA ASP A 79 -4.79 12.64 -2.26
C ASP A 79 -6.00 11.74 -2.52
N THR A 80 -5.96 10.95 -3.58
CA THR A 80 -7.04 10.01 -3.90
C THR A 80 -7.25 9.02 -2.76
N ILE A 81 -6.17 8.47 -2.20
CA ILE A 81 -6.26 7.54 -1.10
C ILE A 81 -6.76 8.24 0.17
N MET A 82 -6.26 9.45 0.46
CA MET A 82 -6.64 10.17 1.67
C MET A 82 -8.08 10.65 1.64
N ASN A 83 -8.66 10.85 0.46
CA ASN A 83 -10.07 11.21 0.29
C ASN A 83 -11.00 10.00 0.30
N SER A 84 -10.45 8.79 0.42
CA SER A 84 -11.23 7.55 0.48
C SER A 84 -11.53 7.16 1.92
N SER A 85 -12.17 6.00 2.11
CA SER A 85 -12.42 5.44 3.42
C SER A 85 -11.19 4.73 4.03
N ILE A 86 -10.08 4.68 3.31
CA ILE A 86 -8.85 4.03 3.81
C ILE A 86 -8.24 4.92 4.90
N ALA A 87 -7.97 4.33 6.07
CA ALA A 87 -7.39 5.05 7.20
C ALA A 87 -5.86 5.13 7.03
N VAL A 88 -5.35 6.30 6.71
CA VAL A 88 -3.92 6.55 6.56
C VAL A 88 -3.40 7.20 7.83
N THR A 89 -2.41 6.58 8.49
CA THR A 89 -1.85 7.08 9.74
C THR A 89 -0.54 7.82 9.54
N ASP A 90 0.12 7.62 8.42
CA ASP A 90 1.39 8.28 8.12
C ASP A 90 1.59 8.33 6.61
N ALA A 91 2.25 9.37 6.11
CA ALA A 91 2.55 9.50 4.69
C ALA A 91 3.86 10.27 4.54
N ARG A 92 4.85 9.67 3.86
CA ARG A 92 6.19 10.24 3.69
C ARG A 92 6.73 9.97 2.30
N PRO A 93 7.45 10.93 1.70
CA PRO A 93 8.19 10.63 0.47
C PRO A 93 9.32 9.66 0.77
N GLY A 94 9.66 8.84 -0.21
CA GLY A 94 10.72 7.84 -0.07
C GLY A 94 11.31 7.46 -1.39
N ASN A 95 12.11 6.41 -1.35
CA ASN A 95 12.76 5.86 -2.53
C ASN A 95 12.87 4.36 -2.36
N ALA A 96 12.67 3.62 -3.44
CA ALA A 96 12.74 2.16 -3.41
C ALA A 96 13.57 1.66 -4.57
N ASN A 97 14.22 0.50 -4.38
CA ASN A 97 14.98 -0.16 -5.42
C ASN A 97 14.32 -1.48 -5.76
N TYR A 98 13.85 -1.61 -6.99
CA TYR A 98 13.27 -2.84 -7.52
C TYR A 98 13.99 -3.20 -8.81
N GLY A 99 14.57 -4.40 -8.86
CA GLY A 99 15.28 -4.86 -10.04
C GLY A 99 16.50 -4.00 -10.40
N GLY A 100 17.17 -3.43 -9.41
CA GLY A 100 18.34 -2.57 -9.63
C GLY A 100 18.01 -1.14 -10.03
N GLN A 101 16.74 -0.77 -10.08
CA GLN A 101 16.31 0.57 -10.47
C GLN A 101 15.76 1.32 -9.27
N ASP A 102 16.24 2.55 -9.06
CA ASP A 102 15.72 3.43 -8.03
C ASP A 102 14.44 4.10 -8.50
N ILE A 103 13.38 3.97 -7.71
CA ILE A 103 12.06 4.48 -8.04
C ILE A 103 11.62 5.44 -6.94
N PRO A 104 11.26 6.70 -7.28
CA PRO A 104 10.69 7.61 -6.28
C PRO A 104 9.35 7.06 -5.79
N THR A 105 9.13 7.14 -4.48
CA THR A 105 7.91 6.62 -3.86
C THR A 105 7.28 7.64 -2.93
N TYR A 106 6.03 7.39 -2.58
CA TYR A 106 5.40 8.01 -1.43
C TYR A 106 4.91 6.88 -0.54
N ASP A 107 5.44 6.81 0.68
CA ASP A 107 5.23 5.69 1.57
C ASP A 107 4.10 6.03 2.54
N LEU A 108 3.03 5.24 2.50
CA LEU A 108 1.87 5.38 3.38
C LEU A 108 1.84 4.25 4.38
N THR A 109 1.34 4.53 5.58
CA THR A 109 0.99 3.50 6.54
C THR A 109 -0.53 3.49 6.69
N VAL A 110 -1.15 2.36 6.39
CA VAL A 110 -2.60 2.21 6.42
C VAL A 110 -2.99 1.37 7.62
N ALA A 111 -3.98 1.85 8.38
CA ALA A 111 -4.51 1.13 9.52
C ALA A 111 -5.76 0.36 9.11
N ILE A 112 -5.86 -0.90 9.53
CA ILE A 112 -7.05 -1.70 9.29
C ILE A 112 -7.26 -2.66 10.46
N ALA A 113 -8.53 -2.87 10.83
CA ALA A 113 -8.91 -3.88 11.82
C ALA A 113 -9.67 -4.99 11.09
N VAL A 114 -9.32 -6.23 11.38
CA VAL A 114 -9.94 -7.40 10.76
C VAL A 114 -10.37 -8.36 11.85
N ARG A 115 -11.59 -8.88 11.74
CA ARG A 115 -12.13 -9.85 12.67
C ARG A 115 -11.94 -11.25 12.12
N ARG A 116 -11.45 -12.15 12.99
CA ARG A 116 -11.43 -13.57 12.71
C ARG A 116 -12.79 -14.17 13.04
N ASN A 117 -13.35 -14.89 12.10
CA ASN A 117 -14.61 -15.62 12.32
C ASN A 117 -14.34 -17.06 12.72
#